data_7b6942fbbfb07d661c4cfd4b2c0e6557
#
_entry.id   7b6942fbbfb07d661c4cfd4b2c0e6557
#
_cell.length_a   1.000
_cell.length_b   1.000
_cell.length_c   1.000
_cell.angle_alpha   90.00
_cell.angle_beta   90.00
_cell.angle_gamma   90.00
#
_symmetry.space_group_name_H-M   'P 1'
#
loop_
_entity.id
_entity.type
_entity.pdbx_description
1 polymer ?
#
loop_
_entity_poly.entity_id
_entity_poly.type
_entity_poly.pdbx_seq_one_letter_code
_entity_poly.pdbx_strand_id
1 'polypeptide(L)'
;MPDLYILLNRLVAQLSIVPIAQSIIIQSVKSINKVSVKKEYSVKMAEPIRVVVTGAAGQIAYSLLYMIARGEVFGSDQPLILHLLDIPPMVGVLEGVVMELADCALPLLRQVIPTTDPSVGFKDVSAAFLVGAMPRKEGMERKDLLSANVKIFKAQGQAIENFAKKDVKVLVVGNPANTNAFVCANYAPSIPRENFSAMTRLDQNRATSQIATKLGVPISAVKNIIIWGNHSSTQYPDAGQGKVVINGETKSVADAVNDNAYLQGAFVETVQKRGAAVIAARKMSSAMSAAKAACDHMHDWWNGTAPGTFVSMGVCSDGSYNSPKDVIFSFPVVIANKQWKIVEGLNLSDAAKAKLNITAKELQEEKDEALSVLDLSSNL
;
A
#
# COMPACT_ATOMS: atom_id res chain seq x y z
N MET A 1 43.39 7.95 1.01
CA MET A 1 43.83 8.76 2.17
C MET A 1 45.31 8.67 2.49
N PRO A 2 46.08 7.59 2.19
CA PRO A 2 47.54 7.60 2.30
C PRO A 2 48.22 8.66 1.44
N ASP A 3 47.72 8.91 0.21
CA ASP A 3 48.33 9.84 -0.75
C ASP A 3 48.27 11.31 -0.29
N LEU A 4 47.25 11.70 0.43
CA LEU A 4 47.12 13.09 0.93
C LEU A 4 48.16 13.40 2.03
N TYR A 5 48.51 12.39 2.85
CA TYR A 5 49.52 12.53 3.92
C TYR A 5 50.94 12.68 3.29
N ILE A 6 51.23 11.94 2.25
CA ILE A 6 52.51 12.03 1.51
C ILE A 6 52.61 13.36 0.79
N LEU A 7 51.53 13.86 0.24
CA LEU A 7 51.49 15.17 -0.45
C LEU A 7 51.69 16.33 0.52
N LEU A 8 51.01 16.29 1.69
CA LEU A 8 51.16 17.34 2.71
C LEU A 8 52.58 17.36 3.31
N ASN A 9 53.20 16.21 3.58
CA ASN A 9 54.56 16.15 4.06
C ASN A 9 55.57 16.69 3.05
N ARG A 10 55.37 16.46 1.77
CA ARG A 10 56.20 17.08 0.70
C ARG A 10 56.03 18.59 0.61
N LEU A 11 54.80 19.10 0.76
CA LEU A 11 54.52 20.54 0.77
C LEU A 11 55.14 21.25 1.98
N VAL A 12 55.05 20.66 3.19
CA VAL A 12 55.61 21.22 4.41
C VAL A 12 57.17 21.22 4.36
N ALA A 13 57.77 20.24 3.69
CA ALA A 13 59.25 20.20 3.47
C ALA A 13 59.77 21.23 2.46
N GLN A 14 58.91 21.70 1.51
CA GLN A 14 59.23 22.70 0.51
C GLN A 14 59.04 24.16 0.97
N LEU A 15 58.23 24.38 2.03
CA LEU A 15 58.06 25.71 2.60
C LEU A 15 59.07 25.93 3.70
N SER A 16 59.97 26.91 3.53
CA SER A 16 60.96 27.35 4.53
C SER A 16 60.26 27.97 5.76
N ILE A 17 59.48 27.19 6.47
CA ILE A 17 58.68 27.62 7.64
C ILE A 17 59.51 27.32 8.92
N VAL A 18 59.48 28.29 9.84
CA VAL A 18 60.17 28.22 11.15
C VAL A 18 59.83 26.90 11.87
N PRO A 19 60.80 26.21 12.53
CA PRO A 19 60.64 24.88 13.15
C PRO A 19 59.45 24.73 14.13
N ILE A 20 59.04 25.84 14.76
CA ILE A 20 57.89 25.89 15.67
C ILE A 20 56.54 25.68 14.91
N ALA A 21 56.42 26.29 13.71
CA ALA A 21 55.21 26.14 12.90
C ALA A 21 55.08 24.73 12.30
N GLN A 22 56.17 24.08 11.98
CA GLN A 22 56.19 22.66 11.55
C GLN A 22 55.70 21.73 12.67
N SER A 23 56.14 21.95 13.92
CA SER A 23 55.70 21.16 15.06
C SER A 23 54.20 21.29 15.35
N ILE A 24 53.66 22.49 15.23
CA ILE A 24 52.22 22.77 15.44
C ILE A 24 51.38 22.10 14.34
N ILE A 25 51.81 22.19 13.08
CA ILE A 25 51.10 21.57 11.96
C ILE A 25 51.12 20.03 12.10
N ILE A 26 52.22 19.42 12.45
CA ILE A 26 52.36 17.98 12.65
C ILE A 26 51.50 17.51 13.84
N GLN A 27 51.46 18.27 14.94
CA GLN A 27 50.57 17.96 16.08
C GLN A 27 49.09 18.09 15.74
N SER A 28 48.70 19.12 14.98
CA SER A 28 47.34 19.33 14.51
C SER A 28 46.87 18.20 13.57
N VAL A 29 47.74 17.80 12.63
CA VAL A 29 47.44 16.66 11.72
C VAL A 29 47.36 15.34 12.49
N LYS A 30 48.22 15.11 13.52
CA LYS A 30 48.10 13.92 14.37
C LYS A 30 46.87 13.93 15.26
N SER A 31 46.39 15.09 15.69
CA SER A 31 45.17 15.24 16.48
C SER A 31 43.91 15.04 15.58
N ILE A 32 43.93 15.54 14.37
CA ILE A 32 42.85 15.30 13.38
C ILE A 32 42.76 13.82 13.01
N ASN A 33 43.91 13.14 12.81
CA ASN A 33 43.89 11.69 12.55
C ASN A 33 43.47 10.87 13.76
N LYS A 34 43.75 11.30 15.02
CA LYS A 34 43.22 10.63 16.21
C LYS A 34 41.69 10.81 16.40
N VAL A 35 41.12 11.90 15.90
CA VAL A 35 39.69 12.17 15.96
C VAL A 35 38.96 11.46 14.82
N SER A 36 39.58 11.32 13.61
CA SER A 36 38.93 10.71 12.45
C SER A 36 38.96 9.16 12.45
N VAL A 37 39.77 8.51 13.25
CA VAL A 37 39.93 7.04 13.28
C VAL A 37 39.06 6.35 14.36
N LYS A 38 38.29 7.10 15.18
CA LYS A 38 37.43 6.51 16.24
C LYS A 38 35.95 6.87 16.13
N LYS A 39 35.45 7.25 14.98
CA LYS A 39 34.02 7.14 14.63
C LYS A 39 33.87 6.19 13.44
N GLU A 40 34.12 4.90 13.65
CA GLU A 40 33.37 3.89 12.96
C GLU A 40 31.91 4.16 13.35
N TYR A 41 31.18 4.90 12.50
CA TYR A 41 29.74 4.85 12.50
C TYR A 41 29.40 3.41 12.05
N SER A 42 29.33 2.48 12.98
CA SER A 42 28.52 1.30 12.78
C SER A 42 27.09 1.84 12.74
N VAL A 43 26.66 2.32 11.59
CA VAL A 43 25.23 2.47 11.29
C VAL A 43 24.74 1.04 11.41
N LYS A 44 24.15 0.71 12.58
CA LYS A 44 23.47 -0.57 12.78
C LYS A 44 22.31 -0.52 11.80
N MET A 45 22.55 -1.03 10.58
CA MET A 45 21.50 -1.08 9.56
C MET A 45 20.36 -1.91 10.15
N ALA A 46 19.13 -1.41 9.98
CA ALA A 46 17.95 -2.15 10.39
C ALA A 46 17.95 -3.54 9.73
N GLU A 47 17.46 -4.54 10.44
CA GLU A 47 17.29 -5.88 9.86
C GLU A 47 16.33 -5.82 8.68
N PRO A 48 16.63 -6.52 7.57
CA PRO A 48 15.76 -6.53 6.43
C PRO A 48 14.38 -7.11 6.77
N ILE A 49 13.32 -6.43 6.35
CA ILE A 49 11.98 -7.00 6.39
C ILE A 49 11.68 -7.78 5.11
N ARG A 50 10.90 -8.86 5.25
CA ARG A 50 10.45 -9.67 4.12
C ARG A 50 9.07 -9.22 3.68
N VAL A 51 8.93 -9.02 2.39
CA VAL A 51 7.69 -8.54 1.78
C VAL A 51 7.34 -9.43 0.61
N VAL A 52 6.13 -10.01 0.61
CA VAL A 52 5.65 -10.78 -0.54
C VAL A 52 4.72 -9.95 -1.41
N VAL A 53 4.86 -10.10 -2.71
CA VAL A 53 3.92 -9.60 -3.72
C VAL A 53 3.45 -10.80 -4.53
N THR A 54 2.13 -11.09 -4.53
CA THR A 54 1.52 -12.13 -5.35
C THR A 54 1.06 -11.57 -6.69
N GLY A 55 1.02 -12.43 -7.73
CA GLY A 55 0.81 -11.94 -9.10
C GLY A 55 1.96 -11.04 -9.56
N ALA A 56 3.19 -11.39 -9.13
CA ALA A 56 4.36 -10.53 -9.21
C ALA A 56 4.84 -10.28 -10.65
N ALA A 57 4.43 -11.12 -11.59
CA ALA A 57 4.67 -10.94 -13.02
C ALA A 57 3.65 -9.99 -13.70
N GLY A 58 2.62 -9.53 -12.97
CA GLY A 58 1.55 -8.69 -13.51
C GLY A 58 1.91 -7.20 -13.54
N GLN A 59 1.17 -6.43 -14.35
CA GLN A 59 1.42 -5.01 -14.58
C GLN A 59 1.33 -4.14 -13.32
N ILE A 60 0.41 -4.46 -12.39
CA ILE A 60 0.30 -3.73 -11.11
C ILE A 60 1.55 -3.99 -10.27
N ALA A 61 1.93 -5.27 -10.14
CA ALA A 61 3.10 -5.66 -9.35
C ALA A 61 4.38 -5.05 -9.93
N TYR A 62 4.57 -5.08 -11.24
CA TYR A 62 5.72 -4.48 -11.91
C TYR A 62 5.93 -3.00 -11.53
N SER A 63 4.86 -2.21 -11.52
CA SER A 63 4.92 -0.81 -11.08
C SER A 63 5.10 -0.68 -9.55
N LEU A 64 4.50 -1.57 -8.76
CA LEU A 64 4.52 -1.53 -7.30
C LEU A 64 5.89 -1.91 -6.73
N LEU A 65 6.53 -2.93 -7.31
CA LEU A 65 7.83 -3.45 -6.85
C LEU A 65 8.91 -2.37 -6.82
N TYR A 66 8.94 -1.51 -7.84
CA TYR A 66 9.87 -0.39 -7.90
C TYR A 66 9.66 0.61 -6.76
N MET A 67 8.39 0.98 -6.46
CA MET A 67 8.07 1.89 -5.36
C MET A 67 8.43 1.30 -4.00
N ILE A 68 8.13 0.00 -3.78
CA ILE A 68 8.50 -0.70 -2.55
C ILE A 68 10.03 -0.69 -2.38
N ALA A 69 10.75 -1.08 -3.41
CA ALA A 69 12.20 -1.22 -3.37
C ALA A 69 12.94 0.13 -3.23
N ARG A 70 12.31 1.25 -3.66
CA ARG A 70 12.80 2.62 -3.41
C ARG A 70 12.60 3.12 -1.99
N GLY A 71 11.85 2.39 -1.14
CA GLY A 71 11.55 2.81 0.23
C GLY A 71 10.32 3.71 0.37
N GLU A 72 9.48 3.81 -0.66
CA GLU A 72 8.26 4.63 -0.62
C GLU A 72 7.19 4.05 0.33
N VAL A 73 7.30 2.77 0.70
CA VAL A 73 6.36 2.10 1.61
C VAL A 73 6.86 2.06 3.05
N PHE A 74 8.06 1.53 3.27
CA PHE A 74 8.55 1.19 4.60
C PHE A 74 9.57 2.17 5.16
N GLY A 75 9.92 3.21 4.42
CA GLY A 75 10.91 4.22 4.76
C GLY A 75 12.18 4.11 3.94
N SER A 76 12.90 5.24 3.87
CA SER A 76 14.10 5.41 3.03
C SER A 76 15.35 4.72 3.56
N ASP A 77 15.30 4.13 4.74
CA ASP A 77 16.40 3.48 5.46
C ASP A 77 16.10 2.02 5.83
N GLN A 78 14.91 1.50 5.48
CA GLN A 78 14.50 0.12 5.77
C GLN A 78 14.97 -0.83 4.67
N PRO A 79 15.93 -1.75 4.94
CA PRO A 79 16.32 -2.78 4.00
C PRO A 79 15.20 -3.79 3.75
N LEU A 80 15.15 -4.36 2.54
CA LEU A 80 14.06 -5.22 2.08
C LEU A 80 14.58 -6.52 1.47
N ILE A 81 13.82 -7.60 1.68
CA ILE A 81 13.87 -8.84 0.91
C ILE A 81 12.50 -9.00 0.25
N LEU A 82 12.46 -9.01 -1.07
CA LEU A 82 11.22 -9.16 -1.84
C LEU A 82 11.01 -10.62 -2.24
N HIS A 83 9.84 -11.17 -1.91
CA HIS A 83 9.37 -12.45 -2.38
C HIS A 83 8.38 -12.20 -3.52
N LEU A 84 8.71 -12.69 -4.72
CA LEU A 84 7.89 -12.53 -5.93
C LEU A 84 7.17 -13.85 -6.19
N LEU A 85 5.89 -13.92 -5.80
CA LEU A 85 5.10 -15.13 -5.94
C LEU A 85 4.17 -15.03 -7.15
N ASP A 86 4.24 -16.01 -8.05
CA ASP A 86 3.30 -16.15 -9.16
C ASP A 86 3.04 -17.61 -9.49
N ILE A 87 2.18 -17.88 -10.47
CA ILE A 87 1.85 -19.22 -10.94
C ILE A 87 2.97 -19.80 -11.83
N PRO A 88 3.11 -21.14 -11.93
CA PRO A 88 4.20 -21.77 -12.68
C PRO A 88 4.39 -21.30 -14.12
N PRO A 89 3.35 -20.99 -14.92
CA PRO A 89 3.55 -20.47 -16.28
C PRO A 89 4.27 -19.10 -16.35
N MET A 90 4.36 -18.36 -15.23
CA MET A 90 4.95 -17.03 -15.19
C MET A 90 6.42 -16.99 -14.75
N VAL A 91 7.07 -18.15 -14.54
CA VAL A 91 8.47 -18.25 -14.06
C VAL A 91 9.42 -17.43 -14.92
N GLY A 92 9.36 -17.56 -16.26
CA GLY A 92 10.24 -16.82 -17.14
C GLY A 92 10.04 -15.30 -17.08
N VAL A 93 8.79 -14.84 -16.83
CA VAL A 93 8.50 -13.41 -16.63
C VAL A 93 9.05 -12.93 -15.29
N LEU A 94 8.92 -13.74 -14.22
CA LEU A 94 9.52 -13.43 -12.92
C LEU A 94 11.03 -13.27 -12.99
N GLU A 95 11.73 -14.13 -13.74
CA GLU A 95 13.17 -14.02 -13.97
C GLU A 95 13.53 -12.68 -14.62
N GLY A 96 12.74 -12.23 -15.62
CA GLY A 96 12.90 -10.91 -16.23
C GLY A 96 12.69 -9.77 -15.22
N VAL A 97 11.68 -9.84 -14.38
CA VAL A 97 11.43 -8.84 -13.32
C VAL A 97 12.59 -8.79 -12.31
N VAL A 98 13.18 -9.93 -11.96
CA VAL A 98 14.37 -9.99 -11.08
C VAL A 98 15.55 -9.30 -11.70
N MET A 99 15.81 -9.52 -13.01
CA MET A 99 16.90 -8.85 -13.74
C MET A 99 16.71 -7.31 -13.73
N GLU A 100 15.51 -6.84 -14.03
CA GLU A 100 15.22 -5.38 -14.01
C GLU A 100 15.35 -4.77 -12.61
N LEU A 101 14.90 -5.46 -11.57
CA LEU A 101 15.11 -5.00 -10.19
C LEU A 101 16.60 -4.92 -9.83
N ALA A 102 17.41 -5.85 -10.31
CA ALA A 102 18.86 -5.81 -10.14
C ALA A 102 19.50 -4.64 -10.88
N ASP A 103 19.08 -4.39 -12.13
CA ASP A 103 19.57 -3.28 -12.96
C ASP A 103 19.20 -1.91 -12.38
N CYS A 104 18.12 -1.81 -11.61
CA CYS A 104 17.76 -0.60 -10.87
C CYS A 104 18.77 -0.23 -9.77
N ALA A 105 19.64 -1.15 -9.33
CA ALA A 105 20.68 -0.94 -8.31
C ALA A 105 20.18 -0.23 -7.03
N LEU A 106 19.00 -0.64 -6.53
CA LEU A 106 18.32 0.01 -5.41
C LEU A 106 18.98 -0.33 -4.08
N PRO A 107 19.45 0.67 -3.29
CA PRO A 107 20.31 0.44 -2.13
C PRO A 107 19.60 -0.28 -0.96
N LEU A 108 18.28 -0.24 -0.90
CA LEU A 108 17.50 -0.92 0.16
C LEU A 108 17.23 -2.39 -0.16
N LEU A 109 17.28 -2.78 -1.44
CA LEU A 109 16.96 -4.12 -1.88
C LEU A 109 18.13 -5.06 -1.62
N ARG A 110 17.97 -5.98 -0.67
CA ARG A 110 19.01 -6.94 -0.27
C ARG A 110 18.93 -8.23 -1.03
N GLN A 111 17.71 -8.69 -1.33
CA GLN A 111 17.46 -9.93 -2.05
C GLN A 111 16.10 -9.90 -2.74
N VAL A 112 16.00 -10.56 -3.88
CA VAL A 112 14.76 -10.88 -4.57
C VAL A 112 14.64 -12.39 -4.69
N ILE A 113 13.51 -12.96 -4.28
CA ILE A 113 13.24 -14.39 -4.26
C ILE A 113 12.03 -14.66 -5.16
N PRO A 114 12.24 -14.98 -6.45
CA PRO A 114 11.16 -15.42 -7.31
C PRO A 114 10.76 -16.85 -6.94
N THR A 115 9.45 -17.14 -6.90
CA THR A 115 8.97 -18.46 -6.55
C THR A 115 7.54 -18.69 -7.05
N THR A 116 7.21 -19.96 -7.25
CA THR A 116 5.83 -20.43 -7.46
C THR A 116 5.31 -21.25 -6.27
N ASP A 117 6.15 -21.44 -5.25
CA ASP A 117 5.81 -22.16 -4.03
C ASP A 117 5.36 -21.18 -2.93
N PRO A 118 4.09 -21.27 -2.47
CA PRO A 118 3.59 -20.43 -1.39
C PRO A 118 4.38 -20.58 -0.09
N SER A 119 4.96 -21.75 0.20
CA SER A 119 5.76 -21.98 1.40
C SER A 119 7.03 -21.14 1.42
N VAL A 120 7.60 -20.88 0.26
CA VAL A 120 8.76 -19.98 0.07
C VAL A 120 8.30 -18.53 0.01
N GLY A 121 7.21 -18.27 -0.74
CA GLY A 121 6.68 -16.92 -0.95
C GLY A 121 6.25 -16.22 0.33
N PHE A 122 5.58 -16.93 1.24
CA PHE A 122 5.08 -16.36 2.50
C PHE A 122 6.03 -16.55 3.69
N LYS A 123 7.20 -17.18 3.50
CA LYS A 123 8.11 -17.48 4.61
C LYS A 123 8.60 -16.22 5.34
N ASP A 124 8.24 -16.11 6.62
CA ASP A 124 8.68 -15.05 7.55
C ASP A 124 8.36 -13.62 7.07
N VAL A 125 7.35 -13.44 6.21
CA VAL A 125 7.00 -12.11 5.70
C VAL A 125 6.34 -11.25 6.77
N SER A 126 6.70 -9.96 6.78
CA SER A 126 6.12 -8.93 7.66
C SER A 126 5.02 -8.12 6.96
N ALA A 127 4.99 -8.12 5.63
CA ALA A 127 3.96 -7.48 4.82
C ALA A 127 3.68 -8.31 3.55
N ALA A 128 2.41 -8.35 3.14
CA ALA A 128 1.96 -9.05 1.97
C ALA A 128 1.06 -8.16 1.11
N PHE A 129 1.36 -8.08 -0.18
CA PHE A 129 0.52 -7.45 -1.20
C PHE A 129 -0.09 -8.55 -2.05
N LEU A 130 -1.36 -8.86 -1.85
CA LEU A 130 -2.07 -9.89 -2.58
C LEU A 130 -2.71 -9.28 -3.83
N VAL A 131 -1.91 -9.18 -4.89
CA VAL A 131 -2.28 -8.53 -6.16
C VAL A 131 -2.82 -9.55 -7.16
N GLY A 132 -2.30 -10.78 -7.13
CA GLY A 132 -2.69 -11.85 -8.03
C GLY A 132 -4.12 -12.31 -7.77
N ALA A 133 -4.96 -12.27 -8.81
CA ALA A 133 -6.32 -12.77 -8.82
C ALA A 133 -6.69 -13.23 -10.23
N MET A 134 -7.71 -14.09 -10.35
CA MET A 134 -8.28 -14.46 -11.65
C MET A 134 -8.96 -13.22 -12.27
N PRO A 135 -8.52 -12.73 -13.43
CA PRO A 135 -9.17 -11.62 -14.11
C PRO A 135 -10.51 -12.08 -14.71
N ARG A 136 -11.47 -11.14 -14.79
CA ARG A 136 -12.74 -11.43 -15.48
C ARG A 136 -12.46 -11.63 -16.97
N LYS A 137 -12.90 -12.77 -17.49
CA LYS A 137 -12.86 -13.11 -18.92
C LYS A 137 -14.19 -12.75 -19.56
N GLU A 138 -14.18 -12.54 -20.88
CA GLU A 138 -15.40 -12.33 -21.65
C GLU A 138 -16.31 -13.56 -21.50
N GLY A 139 -17.61 -13.33 -21.28
CA GLY A 139 -18.60 -14.40 -21.05
C GLY A 139 -18.59 -15.01 -19.64
N MET A 140 -17.65 -14.63 -18.75
CA MET A 140 -17.63 -15.13 -17.39
C MET A 140 -18.69 -14.45 -16.51
N GLU A 141 -19.52 -15.25 -15.84
CA GLU A 141 -20.47 -14.75 -14.86
C GLU A 141 -19.79 -14.24 -13.59
N ARG A 142 -20.46 -13.37 -12.83
CA ARG A 142 -19.92 -12.85 -11.56
C ARG A 142 -19.64 -13.98 -10.56
N LYS A 143 -20.53 -14.95 -10.48
CA LYS A 143 -20.41 -16.12 -9.59
C LYS A 143 -19.20 -16.98 -9.89
N ASP A 144 -18.90 -17.21 -11.18
CA ASP A 144 -17.73 -18.01 -11.57
C ASP A 144 -16.43 -17.29 -11.19
N LEU A 145 -16.37 -15.98 -11.41
CA LEU A 145 -15.23 -15.18 -11.02
C LEU A 145 -15.03 -15.19 -9.49
N LEU A 146 -16.11 -15.03 -8.73
CA LEU A 146 -16.07 -15.09 -7.27
C LEU A 146 -15.58 -16.45 -6.80
N SER A 147 -16.17 -17.54 -7.32
CA SER A 147 -15.78 -18.91 -6.97
C SER A 147 -14.30 -19.22 -7.24
N ALA A 148 -13.77 -18.77 -8.39
CA ALA A 148 -12.36 -18.94 -8.72
C ALA A 148 -11.45 -18.19 -7.75
N ASN A 149 -11.78 -16.93 -7.45
CA ASN A 149 -10.97 -16.11 -6.56
C ASN A 149 -11.06 -16.56 -5.10
N VAL A 150 -12.22 -16.97 -4.61
CA VAL A 150 -12.39 -17.58 -3.28
C VAL A 150 -11.42 -18.72 -3.04
N LYS A 151 -11.24 -19.63 -4.04
CA LYS A 151 -10.26 -20.73 -3.95
C LYS A 151 -8.82 -20.24 -3.89
N ILE A 152 -8.47 -19.24 -4.69
CA ILE A 152 -7.12 -18.63 -4.68
C ILE A 152 -6.84 -18.01 -3.31
N PHE A 153 -7.74 -17.19 -2.79
CA PHE A 153 -7.53 -16.47 -1.52
C PHE A 153 -7.66 -17.38 -0.29
N LYS A 154 -8.41 -18.49 -0.37
CA LYS A 154 -8.35 -19.58 0.60
C LYS A 154 -6.93 -20.14 0.70
N ALA A 155 -6.33 -20.52 -0.44
CA ALA A 155 -4.98 -21.06 -0.45
C ALA A 155 -3.92 -20.05 0.05
N GLN A 156 -4.06 -18.76 -0.30
CA GLN A 156 -3.18 -17.71 0.20
C GLN A 156 -3.35 -17.48 1.71
N GLY A 157 -4.59 -17.53 2.23
CA GLY A 157 -4.86 -17.46 3.67
C GLY A 157 -4.19 -18.60 4.44
N GLN A 158 -4.31 -19.84 3.93
CA GLN A 158 -3.64 -21.01 4.51
C GLN A 158 -2.10 -20.88 4.47
N ALA A 159 -1.54 -20.33 3.40
CA ALA A 159 -0.11 -20.09 3.32
C ALA A 159 0.37 -19.01 4.30
N ILE A 160 -0.41 -17.93 4.48
CA ILE A 160 -0.15 -16.91 5.50
C ILE A 160 -0.20 -17.51 6.89
N GLU A 161 -1.22 -18.33 7.20
CA GLU A 161 -1.34 -19.04 8.48
C GLU A 161 -0.10 -19.84 8.82
N ASN A 162 0.42 -20.60 7.84
CA ASN A 162 1.48 -21.54 8.08
C ASN A 162 2.89 -20.95 8.02
N PHE A 163 3.11 -19.88 7.25
CA PHE A 163 4.48 -19.46 6.91
C PHE A 163 4.79 -18.01 7.22
N ALA A 164 3.78 -17.11 7.32
CA ALA A 164 4.02 -15.70 7.61
C ALA A 164 4.27 -15.45 9.10
N LYS A 165 4.85 -14.30 9.42
CA LYS A 165 4.89 -13.81 10.80
C LYS A 165 3.48 -13.54 11.32
N LYS A 166 3.26 -13.73 12.60
CA LYS A 166 1.93 -13.56 13.20
C LYS A 166 1.44 -12.10 13.28
N ASP A 167 2.34 -11.16 13.12
CA ASP A 167 2.06 -9.72 13.04
C ASP A 167 2.04 -9.18 11.59
N VAL A 168 2.10 -10.05 10.58
CA VAL A 168 2.07 -9.69 9.16
C VAL A 168 0.91 -8.77 8.82
N LYS A 169 1.15 -7.73 7.99
CA LYS A 169 0.11 -6.87 7.43
C LYS A 169 -0.21 -7.31 6.01
N VAL A 170 -1.47 -7.60 5.75
CA VAL A 170 -1.95 -8.19 4.49
C VAL A 170 -2.87 -7.22 3.77
N LEU A 171 -2.41 -6.70 2.64
CA LEU A 171 -3.20 -5.83 1.76
C LEU A 171 -3.69 -6.60 0.55
N VAL A 172 -4.99 -6.73 0.42
CA VAL A 172 -5.64 -7.38 -0.72
C VAL A 172 -6.00 -6.34 -1.78
N VAL A 173 -5.48 -6.56 -2.98
CA VAL A 173 -5.68 -5.71 -4.18
C VAL A 173 -6.49 -6.45 -5.24
N GLY A 174 -6.35 -7.77 -5.31
CA GLY A 174 -7.07 -8.62 -6.27
C GLY A 174 -8.58 -8.64 -6.04
N ASN A 175 -9.36 -8.42 -7.10
CA ASN A 175 -10.82 -8.33 -7.03
C ASN A 175 -11.54 -9.70 -7.03
N PRO A 176 -12.68 -9.78 -6.31
CA PRO A 176 -13.33 -8.77 -5.46
C PRO A 176 -12.58 -8.55 -4.13
N ALA A 177 -11.96 -7.37 -3.95
CA ALA A 177 -10.95 -7.16 -2.93
C ALA A 177 -11.48 -7.35 -1.50
N ASN A 178 -12.65 -6.81 -1.18
CA ASN A 178 -13.24 -6.92 0.16
C ASN A 178 -13.56 -8.37 0.52
N THR A 179 -14.21 -9.10 -0.38
CA THR A 179 -14.58 -10.51 -0.18
C THR A 179 -13.36 -11.41 -0.14
N ASN A 180 -12.36 -11.15 -1.00
CA ASN A 180 -11.10 -11.88 -1.00
C ASN A 180 -10.32 -11.69 0.32
N ALA A 181 -10.31 -10.46 0.87
CA ALA A 181 -9.69 -10.18 2.17
C ALA A 181 -10.42 -10.91 3.32
N PHE A 182 -11.76 -10.95 3.28
CA PHE A 182 -12.57 -11.72 4.23
C PHE A 182 -12.23 -13.21 4.18
N VAL A 183 -12.19 -13.80 3.00
CA VAL A 183 -11.84 -15.22 2.81
C VAL A 183 -10.43 -15.49 3.32
N CYS A 184 -9.46 -14.66 2.92
CA CYS A 184 -8.07 -14.82 3.33
C CYS A 184 -7.92 -14.80 4.87
N ALA A 185 -8.58 -13.86 5.55
CA ALA A 185 -8.56 -13.74 7.01
C ALA A 185 -9.19 -14.96 7.71
N ASN A 186 -10.26 -15.54 7.15
CA ASN A 186 -10.90 -16.72 7.71
C ASN A 186 -10.02 -17.98 7.65
N TYR A 187 -9.11 -18.06 6.68
CA TYR A 187 -8.17 -19.18 6.55
C TYR A 187 -6.79 -18.92 7.17
N ALA A 188 -6.65 -17.82 7.91
CA ALA A 188 -5.48 -17.51 8.72
C ALA A 188 -5.87 -17.16 10.16
N PRO A 189 -6.47 -18.10 10.92
CA PRO A 189 -7.10 -17.82 12.22
C PRO A 189 -6.12 -17.38 13.31
N SER A 190 -4.84 -17.68 13.20
CA SER A 190 -3.82 -17.23 14.17
C SER A 190 -3.27 -15.82 13.85
N ILE A 191 -3.64 -15.24 12.71
CA ILE A 191 -3.30 -13.86 12.37
C ILE A 191 -4.48 -12.97 12.82
N PRO A 192 -4.23 -11.88 13.56
CA PRO A 192 -5.28 -10.96 13.96
C PRO A 192 -6.06 -10.42 12.75
N ARG A 193 -7.39 -10.40 12.84
CA ARG A 193 -8.27 -9.95 11.75
C ARG A 193 -7.98 -8.50 11.31
N GLU A 194 -7.57 -7.66 12.24
CA GLU A 194 -7.14 -6.28 11.99
C GLU A 194 -5.87 -6.17 11.14
N ASN A 195 -5.18 -7.28 10.90
CA ASN A 195 -4.02 -7.32 10.02
C ASN A 195 -4.37 -7.59 8.55
N PHE A 196 -5.66 -7.71 8.21
CA PHE A 196 -6.14 -7.86 6.84
C PHE A 196 -6.89 -6.59 6.40
N SER A 197 -6.57 -6.11 5.21
CA SER A 197 -7.23 -4.95 4.61
C SER A 197 -7.43 -5.13 3.12
N ALA A 198 -8.55 -4.61 2.59
CA ALA A 198 -8.82 -4.47 1.17
C ALA A 198 -8.51 -3.04 0.69
N MET A 199 -7.97 -2.92 -0.51
CA MET A 199 -7.57 -1.63 -1.07
C MET A 199 -8.75 -0.84 -1.64
N THR A 200 -9.11 0.26 -0.96
CA THR A 200 -10.01 1.30 -1.48
C THR A 200 -9.30 2.65 -1.70
N ARG A 201 -7.98 2.67 -1.50
CA ARG A 201 -7.15 3.86 -1.67
C ARG A 201 -7.15 4.38 -3.11
N LEU A 202 -7.24 3.51 -4.12
CA LEU A 202 -7.32 3.95 -5.51
C LEU A 202 -8.58 4.79 -5.73
N ASP A 203 -9.71 4.38 -5.17
CA ASP A 203 -10.97 5.11 -5.29
C ASP A 203 -10.90 6.44 -4.53
N GLN A 204 -10.26 6.44 -3.35
CA GLN A 204 -9.98 7.68 -2.60
C GLN A 204 -9.09 8.63 -3.39
N ASN A 205 -8.02 8.14 -4.02
CA ASN A 205 -7.14 8.96 -4.85
C ASN A 205 -7.89 9.55 -6.06
N ARG A 206 -8.78 8.78 -6.70
CA ARG A 206 -9.65 9.24 -7.78
C ARG A 206 -10.59 10.34 -7.30
N ALA A 207 -11.25 10.13 -6.17
CA ALA A 207 -12.17 11.09 -5.58
C ALA A 207 -11.45 12.40 -5.18
N THR A 208 -10.29 12.30 -4.55
CA THR A 208 -9.45 13.45 -4.19
C THR A 208 -9.03 14.24 -5.43
N SER A 209 -8.62 13.54 -6.49
CA SER A 209 -8.23 14.15 -7.77
C SER A 209 -9.40 14.88 -8.45
N GLN A 210 -10.64 14.33 -8.40
CA GLN A 210 -11.83 14.99 -8.95
C GLN A 210 -12.12 16.32 -8.24
N ILE A 211 -12.04 16.35 -6.91
CA ILE A 211 -12.23 17.59 -6.13
C ILE A 211 -11.13 18.60 -6.44
N ALA A 212 -9.86 18.16 -6.43
CA ALA A 212 -8.73 19.04 -6.73
C ALA A 212 -8.85 19.67 -8.14
N THR A 213 -9.22 18.87 -9.14
CA THR A 213 -9.47 19.34 -10.51
C THR A 213 -10.65 20.32 -10.59
N LYS A 214 -11.77 20.04 -9.92
CA LYS A 214 -12.96 20.91 -9.88
C LYS A 214 -12.63 22.28 -9.30
N LEU A 215 -11.74 22.32 -8.28
CA LEU A 215 -11.36 23.55 -7.58
C LEU A 215 -10.10 24.23 -8.16
N GLY A 216 -9.40 23.61 -9.10
CA GLY A 216 -8.16 24.14 -9.67
C GLY A 216 -7.02 24.24 -8.64
N VAL A 217 -6.97 23.31 -7.66
CA VAL A 217 -5.95 23.28 -6.60
C VAL A 217 -5.05 22.06 -6.71
N PRO A 218 -3.84 22.09 -6.11
CA PRO A 218 -3.00 20.90 -6.00
C PRO A 218 -3.72 19.76 -5.24
N ILE A 219 -3.50 18.51 -5.63
CA ILE A 219 -4.10 17.34 -4.97
C ILE A 219 -3.77 17.30 -3.47
N SER A 220 -2.56 17.72 -3.08
CA SER A 220 -2.11 17.80 -1.69
C SER A 220 -2.91 18.77 -0.81
N ALA A 221 -3.62 19.70 -1.43
CA ALA A 221 -4.49 20.64 -0.73
C ALA A 221 -5.82 20.00 -0.28
N VAL A 222 -6.21 18.87 -0.87
CA VAL A 222 -7.49 18.17 -0.57
C VAL A 222 -7.22 17.01 0.37
N LYS A 223 -7.97 16.92 1.46
CA LYS A 223 -7.84 15.87 2.49
C LYS A 223 -9.21 15.33 2.90
N ASN A 224 -9.20 14.16 3.53
CA ASN A 224 -10.36 13.58 4.22
C ASN A 224 -11.56 13.30 3.31
N ILE A 225 -11.31 12.94 2.06
CA ILE A 225 -12.32 12.34 1.18
C ILE A 225 -12.44 10.86 1.56
N ILE A 226 -13.66 10.37 1.70
CA ILE A 226 -13.92 9.00 2.18
C ILE A 226 -14.43 8.13 1.05
N ILE A 227 -14.04 6.88 1.08
CA ILE A 227 -14.69 5.81 0.32
C ILE A 227 -15.35 4.86 1.32
N TRP A 228 -16.65 4.72 1.23
CA TRP A 228 -17.42 3.81 2.05
C TRP A 228 -17.75 2.52 1.30
N GLY A 229 -17.73 1.40 2.01
CA GLY A 229 -18.31 0.14 1.58
C GLY A 229 -17.40 -0.77 0.77
N ASN A 230 -17.97 -1.35 -0.29
CA ASN A 230 -17.32 -2.32 -1.16
C ASN A 230 -16.48 -1.63 -2.24
N HIS A 231 -15.35 -2.22 -2.63
CA HIS A 231 -14.61 -1.82 -3.82
C HIS A 231 -15.32 -2.31 -5.10
N SER A 232 -16.48 -1.75 -5.37
CA SER A 232 -17.36 -2.10 -6.49
C SER A 232 -18.05 -0.87 -7.06
N SER A 233 -19.04 -1.07 -7.93
CA SER A 233 -19.90 0.02 -8.43
C SER A 233 -20.83 0.61 -7.37
N THR A 234 -20.99 -0.05 -6.21
CA THR A 234 -21.79 0.46 -5.09
C THR A 234 -20.99 1.27 -4.09
N GLN A 235 -19.65 1.35 -4.22
CA GLN A 235 -18.81 2.20 -3.36
C GLN A 235 -19.40 3.62 -3.28
N TYR A 236 -19.33 4.21 -2.10
CA TYR A 236 -19.78 5.59 -1.95
C TYR A 236 -18.59 6.53 -1.67
N PRO A 237 -18.13 7.27 -2.70
CA PRO A 237 -17.22 8.39 -2.51
C PRO A 237 -17.95 9.55 -1.83
N ASP A 238 -17.47 9.94 -0.67
CA ASP A 238 -18.07 10.95 0.19
C ASP A 238 -17.11 12.12 0.44
N ALA A 239 -17.50 13.31 0.00
CA ALA A 239 -16.78 14.55 0.21
C ALA A 239 -17.29 15.35 1.42
N GLY A 240 -18.29 14.83 2.17
CA GLY A 240 -18.96 15.56 3.25
C GLY A 240 -18.05 15.95 4.40
N GLN A 241 -16.99 15.15 4.65
CA GLN A 241 -15.95 15.45 5.66
C GLN A 241 -14.68 16.03 5.03
N GLY A 242 -14.67 16.19 3.69
CA GLY A 242 -13.53 16.70 2.94
C GLY A 242 -13.12 18.11 3.33
N LYS A 243 -11.83 18.34 3.36
CA LYS A 243 -11.21 19.65 3.61
C LYS A 243 -10.30 20.02 2.46
N VAL A 244 -10.22 21.31 2.17
CA VAL A 244 -9.34 21.86 1.15
C VAL A 244 -8.65 23.11 1.67
N VAL A 245 -7.37 23.27 1.36
CA VAL A 245 -6.60 24.49 1.66
C VAL A 245 -6.54 25.37 0.41
N ILE A 246 -7.12 26.57 0.49
CA ILE A 246 -7.13 27.57 -0.59
C ILE A 246 -6.58 28.88 -0.03
N ASN A 247 -5.52 29.41 -0.62
CA ASN A 247 -4.84 30.64 -0.17
C ASN A 247 -4.45 30.62 1.31
N GLY A 248 -4.05 29.45 1.84
CA GLY A 248 -3.65 29.29 3.24
C GLY A 248 -4.81 29.06 4.22
N GLU A 249 -6.07 29.16 3.78
CA GLU A 249 -7.25 28.91 4.59
C GLU A 249 -7.78 27.48 4.37
N THR A 250 -8.15 26.80 5.45
CA THR A 250 -8.82 25.50 5.39
C THR A 250 -10.33 25.68 5.34
N LYS A 251 -10.95 25.19 4.27
CA LYS A 251 -12.42 25.20 4.06
C LYS A 251 -12.96 23.79 3.98
N SER A 252 -14.28 23.61 4.20
CA SER A 252 -14.93 22.37 3.82
C SER A 252 -14.94 22.23 2.28
N VAL A 253 -14.86 21.01 1.78
CA VAL A 253 -15.00 20.76 0.33
C VAL A 253 -16.39 21.17 -0.14
N ALA A 254 -17.42 20.96 0.67
CA ALA A 254 -18.79 21.34 0.34
C ALA A 254 -18.93 22.85 0.09
N ASP A 255 -18.37 23.68 0.97
CA ASP A 255 -18.40 25.14 0.83
C ASP A 255 -17.53 25.62 -0.34
N ALA A 256 -16.36 25.02 -0.52
CA ALA A 256 -15.44 25.40 -1.59
C ALA A 256 -15.97 25.06 -2.97
N VAL A 257 -16.59 23.88 -3.14
CA VAL A 257 -17.20 23.45 -4.41
C VAL A 257 -18.51 24.19 -4.67
N ASN A 258 -19.28 24.45 -3.62
CA ASN A 258 -20.57 25.14 -3.66
C ASN A 258 -21.54 24.59 -4.75
N ASP A 259 -21.52 23.29 -4.96
CA ASP A 259 -22.32 22.56 -5.97
C ASP A 259 -22.68 21.19 -5.40
N ASN A 260 -23.71 21.15 -4.58
CA ASN A 260 -24.15 19.91 -3.92
C ASN A 260 -24.69 18.89 -4.93
N ALA A 261 -25.30 19.33 -6.03
CA ALA A 261 -25.77 18.44 -7.08
C ALA A 261 -24.61 17.68 -7.74
N TYR A 262 -23.50 18.37 -7.99
CA TYR A 262 -22.26 17.72 -8.45
C TYR A 262 -21.73 16.71 -7.43
N LEU A 263 -21.60 17.11 -6.15
CA LEU A 263 -21.02 16.27 -5.10
C LEU A 263 -21.85 14.99 -4.85
N GLN A 264 -23.16 15.05 -4.98
CA GLN A 264 -24.05 13.91 -4.78
C GLN A 264 -24.31 13.08 -6.05
N GLY A 265 -24.05 13.64 -7.24
CA GLY A 265 -24.31 13.05 -8.55
C GLY A 265 -23.03 12.73 -9.33
N ALA A 266 -22.64 13.65 -10.22
CA ALA A 266 -21.56 13.41 -11.19
C ALA A 266 -20.19 13.07 -10.55
N PHE A 267 -19.87 13.63 -9.41
CA PHE A 267 -18.67 13.27 -8.64
C PHE A 267 -18.67 11.79 -8.26
N VAL A 268 -19.75 11.31 -7.64
CA VAL A 268 -19.88 9.91 -7.19
C VAL A 268 -19.81 8.98 -8.40
N GLU A 269 -20.60 9.26 -9.43
CA GLU A 269 -20.66 8.45 -10.65
C GLU A 269 -19.31 8.37 -11.37
N THR A 270 -18.59 9.49 -11.47
CA THR A 270 -17.28 9.55 -12.10
C THR A 270 -16.28 8.65 -11.38
N VAL A 271 -16.25 8.67 -10.05
CA VAL A 271 -15.34 7.82 -9.26
C VAL A 271 -15.72 6.35 -9.42
N GLN A 272 -16.99 5.99 -9.27
CA GLN A 272 -17.49 4.61 -9.41
C GLN A 272 -17.16 4.01 -10.78
N LYS A 273 -17.32 4.80 -11.86
CA LYS A 273 -17.12 4.35 -13.25
C LYS A 273 -15.68 4.53 -13.76
N ARG A 274 -14.78 5.12 -12.99
CA ARG A 274 -13.41 5.43 -13.46
C ARG A 274 -12.66 4.21 -13.95
N GLY A 275 -12.78 3.07 -13.26
CA GLY A 275 -12.13 1.83 -13.69
C GLY A 275 -12.55 1.40 -15.10
N ALA A 276 -13.86 1.41 -15.38
CA ALA A 276 -14.41 1.09 -16.71
C ALA A 276 -13.93 2.09 -17.77
N ALA A 277 -13.90 3.39 -17.43
CA ALA A 277 -13.42 4.43 -18.35
C ALA A 277 -11.94 4.24 -18.73
N VAL A 278 -11.09 3.85 -17.77
CA VAL A 278 -9.67 3.51 -18.02
C VAL A 278 -9.56 2.30 -18.97
N ILE A 279 -10.35 1.24 -18.73
CA ILE A 279 -10.35 0.05 -19.60
C ILE A 279 -10.83 0.41 -21.00
N ALA A 280 -11.88 1.22 -21.13
CA ALA A 280 -12.39 1.66 -22.43
C ALA A 280 -11.33 2.43 -23.24
N ALA A 281 -10.56 3.29 -22.58
CA ALA A 281 -9.52 4.10 -23.23
C ALA A 281 -8.21 3.31 -23.49
N ARG A 282 -7.70 2.57 -22.48
CA ARG A 282 -6.39 1.92 -22.55
C ARG A 282 -6.43 0.47 -23.04
N LYS A 283 -7.61 -0.14 -23.11
CA LYS A 283 -7.83 -1.57 -23.36
C LYS A 283 -7.17 -2.48 -22.31
N MET A 284 -6.79 -1.91 -21.18
CA MET A 284 -6.16 -2.58 -20.03
C MET A 284 -6.66 -1.96 -18.73
N SER A 285 -6.67 -2.74 -17.66
CA SER A 285 -7.00 -2.26 -16.32
C SER A 285 -6.00 -1.22 -15.79
N SER A 286 -6.41 -0.48 -14.79
CA SER A 286 -5.53 0.45 -14.05
C SER A 286 -4.36 -0.34 -13.45
N ALA A 287 -3.12 0.01 -13.79
CA ALA A 287 -1.91 -0.62 -13.26
C ALA A 287 -1.10 0.37 -12.43
N MET A 288 -0.58 1.42 -13.05
CA MET A 288 0.24 2.44 -12.38
C MET A 288 -0.48 3.07 -11.18
N SER A 289 -1.74 3.49 -11.35
CA SER A 289 -2.53 4.11 -10.28
C SER A 289 -2.93 3.12 -9.19
N ALA A 290 -3.14 1.84 -9.52
CA ALA A 290 -3.38 0.80 -8.54
C ALA A 290 -2.13 0.49 -7.72
N ALA A 291 -0.95 0.42 -8.36
CA ALA A 291 0.33 0.28 -7.70
C ALA A 291 0.62 1.43 -6.73
N LYS A 292 0.41 2.69 -7.18
CA LYS A 292 0.58 3.87 -6.32
C LYS A 292 -0.38 3.84 -5.13
N ALA A 293 -1.63 3.47 -5.34
CA ALA A 293 -2.62 3.36 -4.27
C ALA A 293 -2.27 2.25 -3.26
N ALA A 294 -1.77 1.10 -3.71
CA ALA A 294 -1.29 0.03 -2.83
C ALA A 294 -0.06 0.47 -2.02
N CYS A 295 0.86 1.20 -2.66
CA CYS A 295 2.01 1.82 -2.01
C CYS A 295 1.55 2.79 -0.91
N ASP A 296 0.65 3.76 -1.22
CA ASP A 296 0.13 4.73 -0.27
C ASP A 296 -0.62 4.08 0.90
N HIS A 297 -1.43 3.06 0.61
CA HIS A 297 -2.19 2.33 1.61
C HIS A 297 -1.27 1.66 2.64
N MET A 298 -0.29 0.90 2.18
CA MET A 298 0.64 0.22 3.07
C MET A 298 1.61 1.20 3.74
N HIS A 299 2.01 2.29 3.06
CA HIS A 299 2.82 3.34 3.64
C HIS A 299 2.14 3.94 4.88
N ASP A 300 0.89 4.35 4.76
CA ASP A 300 0.15 4.93 5.89
C ASP A 300 -0.10 3.88 6.97
N TRP A 301 -0.36 2.63 6.59
CA TRP A 301 -0.53 1.56 7.55
C TRP A 301 0.74 1.28 8.36
N TRP A 302 1.90 1.39 7.71
CA TRP A 302 3.20 1.12 8.35
C TRP A 302 3.72 2.30 9.18
N ASN A 303 3.56 3.51 8.66
CA ASN A 303 4.17 4.72 9.23
C ASN A 303 3.18 5.58 10.04
N GLY A 304 1.87 5.36 9.86
CA GLY A 304 0.82 6.15 10.50
C GLY A 304 0.28 7.29 9.62
N THR A 305 -0.91 7.78 9.97
CA THR A 305 -1.54 8.95 9.32
C THR A 305 -1.10 10.25 9.97
N ALA A 306 -1.00 11.32 9.19
CA ALA A 306 -0.71 12.65 9.74
C ALA A 306 -1.84 13.12 10.68
N PRO A 307 -1.54 13.93 11.73
CA PRO A 307 -2.55 14.47 12.62
C PRO A 307 -3.68 15.19 11.87
N GLY A 308 -4.92 14.92 12.25
CA GLY A 308 -6.13 15.51 11.64
C GLY A 308 -6.46 14.99 10.24
N THR A 309 -5.77 13.95 9.76
CA THR A 309 -6.07 13.29 8.49
C THR A 309 -6.48 11.84 8.74
N PHE A 310 -7.39 11.34 7.90
CA PHE A 310 -7.76 9.95 7.86
C PHE A 310 -7.75 9.45 6.40
N VAL A 311 -7.65 8.16 6.24
CA VAL A 311 -7.58 7.49 4.96
C VAL A 311 -8.63 6.40 4.87
N SER A 312 -9.01 6.00 3.67
CA SER A 312 -9.99 4.93 3.48
C SER A 312 -9.28 3.58 3.38
N MET A 313 -9.72 2.64 4.20
CA MET A 313 -9.26 1.25 4.21
C MET A 313 -10.45 0.29 4.31
N GLY A 314 -10.45 -0.77 3.52
CA GLY A 314 -11.35 -1.89 3.73
C GLY A 314 -10.85 -2.70 4.91
N VAL A 315 -11.57 -2.68 6.05
CA VAL A 315 -11.19 -3.35 7.30
C VAL A 315 -12.33 -4.16 7.86
N CYS A 316 -12.04 -5.08 8.78
CA CYS A 316 -13.06 -5.89 9.42
C CYS A 316 -14.04 -4.99 10.16
N SER A 317 -15.32 -5.08 9.79
CA SER A 317 -16.39 -4.28 10.37
C SER A 317 -16.74 -4.76 11.78
N ASP A 318 -16.79 -3.81 12.71
CA ASP A 318 -17.30 -3.98 14.08
C ASP A 318 -18.78 -3.63 14.23
N GLY A 319 -19.43 -3.20 13.14
CA GLY A 319 -20.80 -2.69 13.09
C GLY A 319 -20.91 -1.17 13.10
N SER A 320 -19.79 -0.45 13.09
CA SER A 320 -19.76 1.02 12.96
C SER A 320 -20.56 1.48 11.74
N TYR A 321 -21.27 2.60 11.88
CA TYR A 321 -22.15 3.18 10.85
C TYR A 321 -23.24 2.23 10.34
N ASN A 322 -23.70 1.29 11.18
CA ASN A 322 -24.69 0.24 10.87
C ASN A 322 -24.27 -0.71 9.73
N SER A 323 -22.97 -0.85 9.50
CA SER A 323 -22.45 -1.83 8.55
C SER A 323 -22.61 -3.26 9.11
N PRO A 324 -22.75 -4.29 8.26
CA PRO A 324 -22.77 -5.68 8.71
C PRO A 324 -21.47 -6.01 9.48
N LYS A 325 -21.57 -6.76 10.56
CA LYS A 325 -20.39 -7.26 11.27
C LYS A 325 -19.70 -8.36 10.49
N ASP A 326 -18.39 -8.50 10.71
CA ASP A 326 -17.59 -9.57 10.12
C ASP A 326 -17.59 -9.59 8.58
N VAL A 327 -17.72 -8.43 7.96
CA VAL A 327 -17.37 -8.20 6.56
C VAL A 327 -16.16 -7.27 6.47
N ILE A 328 -15.45 -7.27 5.38
CA ILE A 328 -14.44 -6.24 5.12
C ILE A 328 -15.13 -5.06 4.44
N PHE A 329 -15.28 -3.97 5.17
CA PHE A 329 -15.98 -2.76 4.73
C PHE A 329 -15.02 -1.57 4.72
N SER A 330 -15.08 -0.71 3.73
CA SER A 330 -14.26 0.49 3.67
C SER A 330 -14.78 1.57 4.60
N PHE A 331 -13.90 2.02 5.49
CA PHE A 331 -14.13 3.09 6.45
C PHE A 331 -13.03 4.14 6.38
N PRO A 332 -13.28 5.37 6.85
CA PRO A 332 -12.22 6.29 7.23
C PRO A 332 -11.51 5.77 8.48
N VAL A 333 -10.20 5.69 8.43
CA VAL A 333 -9.38 5.24 9.56
C VAL A 333 -8.24 6.21 9.84
N VAL A 334 -7.87 6.31 11.12
CA VAL A 334 -6.60 6.88 11.59
C VAL A 334 -5.66 5.74 11.94
N ILE A 335 -4.36 5.93 11.74
CA ILE A 335 -3.38 4.88 11.93
C ILE A 335 -2.25 5.40 12.83
N ALA A 336 -1.89 4.61 13.83
CA ALA A 336 -0.74 4.83 14.69
C ALA A 336 -0.14 3.48 15.08
N ASN A 337 1.19 3.38 15.16
CA ASN A 337 1.90 2.16 15.56
C ASN A 337 1.48 0.92 14.76
N LYS A 338 1.25 1.07 13.46
CA LYS A 338 0.78 0.02 12.54
C LYS A 338 -0.61 -0.55 12.87
N GLN A 339 -1.38 0.16 13.67
CA GLN A 339 -2.76 -0.17 14.03
C GLN A 339 -3.70 0.90 13.52
N TRP A 340 -4.77 0.49 12.87
CA TRP A 340 -5.83 1.38 12.41
C TRP A 340 -6.97 1.43 13.44
N LYS A 341 -7.66 2.56 13.45
CA LYS A 341 -8.90 2.74 14.20
C LYS A 341 -9.91 3.45 13.32
N ILE A 342 -11.14 2.94 13.27
CA ILE A 342 -12.25 3.59 12.55
C ILE A 342 -12.50 4.96 13.18
N VAL A 343 -12.66 5.97 12.34
CA VAL A 343 -13.07 7.31 12.78
C VAL A 343 -14.56 7.27 13.07
N GLU A 344 -14.91 7.44 14.32
CA GLU A 344 -16.29 7.42 14.79
C GLU A 344 -16.92 8.83 14.82
N GLY A 345 -18.25 8.89 14.96
CA GLY A 345 -18.98 10.13 15.20
C GLY A 345 -19.09 11.09 14.02
N LEU A 346 -18.77 10.64 12.80
CA LEU A 346 -18.98 11.45 11.61
C LEU A 346 -20.47 11.61 11.31
N ASN A 347 -20.88 12.85 11.07
CA ASN A 347 -22.27 13.15 10.78
C ASN A 347 -22.58 12.82 9.31
N LEU A 348 -23.42 11.82 9.07
CA LEU A 348 -23.83 11.38 7.74
C LEU A 348 -25.24 11.87 7.43
N SER A 349 -25.43 12.43 6.23
CA SER A 349 -26.76 12.76 5.71
C SER A 349 -27.58 11.48 5.48
N ASP A 350 -28.90 11.60 5.43
CA ASP A 350 -29.76 10.45 5.14
C ASP A 350 -29.50 9.88 3.74
N ALA A 351 -29.14 10.70 2.79
CA ALA A 351 -28.70 10.28 1.46
C ALA A 351 -27.39 9.43 1.51
N ALA A 352 -26.43 9.83 2.35
CA ALA A 352 -25.21 9.05 2.58
C ALA A 352 -25.54 7.71 3.23
N LYS A 353 -26.36 7.70 4.31
CA LYS A 353 -26.81 6.47 4.96
C LYS A 353 -27.50 5.50 4.00
N ALA A 354 -28.36 6.01 3.11
CA ALA A 354 -29.00 5.17 2.10
C ALA A 354 -27.98 4.52 1.15
N LYS A 355 -26.95 5.25 0.72
CA LYS A 355 -25.85 4.70 -0.11
C LYS A 355 -25.01 3.68 0.67
N LEU A 356 -24.74 3.91 1.94
CA LEU A 356 -24.05 2.94 2.80
C LEU A 356 -24.83 1.62 2.91
N ASN A 357 -26.15 1.69 3.07
CA ASN A 357 -26.99 0.50 3.13
C ASN A 357 -26.94 -0.34 1.83
N ILE A 358 -26.86 0.31 0.66
CA ILE A 358 -26.75 -0.40 -0.62
C ILE A 358 -25.45 -1.19 -0.70
N THR A 359 -24.31 -0.55 -0.42
CA THR A 359 -23.01 -1.21 -0.48
C THR A 359 -22.82 -2.24 0.63
N ALA A 360 -23.42 -2.02 1.81
CA ALA A 360 -23.45 -2.96 2.92
C ALA A 360 -24.21 -4.25 2.56
N LYS A 361 -25.35 -4.12 1.90
CA LYS A 361 -26.15 -5.25 1.42
C LYS A 361 -25.36 -6.06 0.40
N GLU A 362 -24.71 -5.42 -0.59
CA GLU A 362 -23.87 -6.10 -1.58
C GLU A 362 -22.76 -6.91 -0.90
N LEU A 363 -22.06 -6.34 0.08
CA LEU A 363 -21.01 -7.04 0.82
C LEU A 363 -21.52 -8.25 1.61
N GLN A 364 -22.71 -8.15 2.21
CA GLN A 364 -23.33 -9.28 2.90
C GLN A 364 -23.65 -10.40 1.91
N GLU A 365 -24.24 -10.07 0.76
CA GLU A 365 -24.55 -11.01 -0.31
C GLU A 365 -23.29 -11.70 -0.85
N GLU A 366 -22.21 -10.95 -1.09
CA GLU A 366 -20.92 -11.51 -1.53
C GLU A 366 -20.28 -12.42 -0.48
N LYS A 367 -20.38 -12.07 0.82
CA LYS A 367 -19.92 -12.91 1.91
C LYS A 367 -20.67 -14.24 1.94
N ASP A 368 -22.00 -14.20 1.85
CA ASP A 368 -22.85 -15.38 1.90
C ASP A 368 -22.59 -16.31 0.72
N GLU A 369 -22.40 -15.74 -0.47
CA GLU A 369 -22.00 -16.49 -1.68
C GLU A 369 -20.61 -17.11 -1.53
N ALA A 370 -19.63 -16.37 -1.00
CA ALA A 370 -18.29 -16.88 -0.78
C ALA A 370 -18.28 -18.05 0.21
N LEU A 371 -19.03 -17.94 1.32
CA LEU A 371 -19.17 -19.02 2.30
C LEU A 371 -19.84 -20.25 1.69
N SER A 372 -20.88 -20.09 0.87
CA SER A 372 -21.54 -21.18 0.16
C SER A 372 -20.57 -21.95 -0.77
N VAL A 373 -19.66 -21.23 -1.47
CA VAL A 373 -18.63 -21.84 -2.31
C VAL A 373 -17.62 -22.64 -1.47
N LEU A 374 -17.28 -22.14 -0.31
CA LEU A 374 -16.31 -22.77 0.61
C LEU A 374 -16.89 -24.05 1.26
N ASP A 375 -18.15 -24.05 1.62
CA ASP A 375 -18.84 -25.21 2.20
C ASP A 375 -18.98 -26.33 1.18
N LEU A 376 -19.26 -26.03 -0.08
CA LEU A 376 -19.27 -27.00 -1.17
C LEU A 376 -17.88 -27.61 -1.45
N SER A 377 -16.79 -26.89 -1.17
CA SER A 377 -15.42 -27.38 -1.34
C SER A 377 -14.90 -28.23 -0.18
N SER A 378 -15.58 -28.23 0.98
CA SER A 378 -15.27 -29.10 2.12
C SER A 378 -15.87 -30.50 1.99
N ASN A 379 -16.79 -30.69 1.02
CA ASN A 379 -17.48 -31.96 0.74
C ASN A 379 -16.91 -32.69 -0.51
N LEU A 380 -15.84 -32.21 -1.10
CA LEU A 380 -15.05 -32.82 -2.18
C LEU A 380 -13.63 -33.16 -1.70
#